data_7b26c30a11d7c996ee6b1b4878f7d544
#
_entry.id   7b26c30a11d7c996ee6b1b4878f7d544
#
_cell.length_a   1.000
_cell.length_b   1.000
_cell.length_c   1.000
_cell.angle_alpha   90.00
_cell.angle_beta   90.00
_cell.angle_gamma   90.00
#
_symmetry.space_group_name_H-M   'P 1'
#
loop_
_entity.id
_entity.type
_entity.pdbx_description
1 polymer ?
#
loop_
_entity_poly.entity_id
_entity_poly.type
_entity_poly.pdbx_seq_one_letter_code
_entity_poly.pdbx_strand_id
1 'polypeptide(L)'
;MAFHTPHGSARFRLPWSWSAFDYRELCRELFAQAGDARFEIATVEGRSGDTVHTDRGDVSAPLIVDALGWRRVLGPGANVQPPEARISRGLEVHPEGGGVDLDCWIDRSVVRYGYAWSVPAGGEQRVGVGSYEPRHHVKEPTRELARRLDVPPVRYQGNWFPHELRLAAEDGVFFAGDSAGHCLPLSGEGIRTAFYFGIACGRELRTVLAGGQTREQALAAYAGFSAAHAPAFRVMGRLQRLIPALPPRALTALLALAGRRRPCRWAFNRYLEAAHPRFATPASGRRAEHAQPARSAVAS
;
A
#
# COMPACT_ATOMS: atom_id res chain seq x y z
N MET A 1 0.36 -15.17 -11.27
CA MET A 1 1.50 -14.54 -10.63
C MET A 1 2.71 -15.44 -10.73
N ALA A 2 3.85 -14.94 -11.14
CA ALA A 2 5.10 -15.68 -11.20
C ALA A 2 6.17 -15.01 -10.33
N PHE A 3 6.90 -15.82 -9.58
CA PHE A 3 8.10 -15.41 -8.87
C PHE A 3 9.33 -15.95 -9.56
N HIS A 4 10.27 -15.08 -9.84
CA HIS A 4 11.53 -15.40 -10.51
C HIS A 4 12.69 -15.24 -9.53
N THR A 5 13.60 -16.19 -9.59
CA THR A 5 14.86 -16.17 -8.84
C THR A 5 16.01 -16.51 -9.81
N PRO A 6 17.28 -16.35 -9.43
CA PRO A 6 18.41 -16.76 -10.28
C PRO A 6 18.42 -18.26 -10.66
N HIS A 7 17.66 -19.11 -9.95
CA HIS A 7 17.68 -20.57 -10.15
C HIS A 7 16.36 -21.15 -10.67
N GLY A 8 15.43 -20.31 -11.11
CA GLY A 8 14.18 -20.73 -11.69
C GLY A 8 12.99 -19.89 -11.27
N SER A 9 11.82 -20.28 -11.75
CA SER A 9 10.56 -19.57 -11.50
C SER A 9 9.53 -20.48 -10.87
N ALA A 10 8.71 -19.90 -10.01
CA ALA A 10 7.54 -20.55 -9.43
C ALA A 10 6.27 -19.79 -9.82
N ARG A 11 5.32 -20.46 -10.43
CA ARG A 11 4.06 -19.86 -10.88
C ARG A 11 2.93 -20.22 -9.93
N PHE A 12 2.20 -19.20 -9.46
CA PHE A 12 1.13 -19.33 -8.49
C PHE A 12 -0.20 -18.97 -9.14
N ARG A 13 -1.19 -19.81 -8.94
CA ARG A 13 -2.57 -19.40 -9.17
C ARG A 13 -3.11 -18.83 -7.86
N LEU A 14 -3.25 -17.52 -7.83
CA LEU A 14 -3.76 -16.82 -6.63
C LEU A 14 -5.21 -17.25 -6.35
N PRO A 15 -5.58 -17.42 -5.07
CA PRO A 15 -6.94 -17.81 -4.70
C PRO A 15 -7.95 -16.65 -4.77
N TRP A 16 -7.47 -15.42 -4.96
CA TRP A 16 -8.26 -14.19 -5.04
C TRP A 16 -7.89 -13.41 -6.30
N SER A 17 -8.81 -12.62 -6.79
CA SER A 17 -8.56 -11.68 -7.88
C SER A 17 -7.77 -10.48 -7.38
N TRP A 18 -6.84 -10.02 -8.17
CA TRP A 18 -6.17 -8.74 -8.02
C TRP A 18 -6.67 -7.79 -9.09
N SER A 19 -6.82 -6.53 -8.72
CA SER A 19 -7.20 -5.48 -9.66
C SER A 19 -6.04 -4.51 -9.79
N ALA A 20 -5.65 -4.24 -11.01
CA ALA A 20 -4.83 -3.09 -11.37
C ALA A 20 -5.78 -2.00 -11.90
N PHE A 21 -5.51 -0.75 -11.54
CA PHE A 21 -6.37 0.38 -11.89
C PHE A 21 -5.52 1.64 -12.09
N ASP A 22 -6.07 2.59 -12.83
CA ASP A 22 -5.50 3.92 -12.89
C ASP A 22 -5.70 4.64 -11.53
N TYR A 23 -4.61 5.14 -10.97
CA TYR A 23 -4.65 5.78 -9.64
C TYR A 23 -5.43 7.10 -9.65
N ARG A 24 -5.35 7.87 -10.74
CA ARG A 24 -6.09 9.14 -10.87
C ARG A 24 -7.59 8.88 -10.97
N GLU A 25 -7.94 7.81 -11.72
CA GLU A 25 -9.33 7.38 -11.84
C GLU A 25 -9.90 6.96 -10.48
N LEU A 26 -9.16 6.15 -9.72
CA LEU A 26 -9.54 5.78 -8.36
C LEU A 26 -9.74 7.01 -7.48
N CYS A 27 -8.81 7.97 -7.50
CA CYS A 27 -8.94 9.21 -6.73
C CYS A 27 -10.17 10.03 -7.15
N ARG A 28 -10.46 10.11 -8.47
CA ARG A 28 -11.63 10.79 -8.99
C ARG A 28 -12.93 10.15 -8.50
N GLU A 29 -13.04 8.83 -8.56
CA GLU A 29 -14.19 8.08 -8.08
C GLU A 29 -14.40 8.24 -6.57
N LEU A 30 -13.32 8.26 -5.79
CA LEU A 30 -13.39 8.51 -4.35
C LEU A 30 -13.83 9.94 -4.05
N PHE A 31 -13.30 10.91 -4.78
CA PHE A 31 -13.67 12.30 -4.63
C PHE A 31 -15.16 12.54 -4.99
N ALA A 32 -15.67 11.91 -6.05
CA ALA A 32 -17.08 11.98 -6.42
C ALA A 32 -18.01 11.45 -5.31
N GLN A 33 -17.52 10.56 -4.44
CA GLN A 33 -18.27 10.04 -3.29
C GLN A 33 -18.15 10.93 -2.04
N ALA A 34 -17.29 11.94 -2.05
CA ALA A 34 -17.05 12.81 -0.90
C ALA A 34 -18.18 13.84 -0.66
N GLY A 35 -19.17 13.91 -1.55
CA GLY A 35 -20.32 14.81 -1.44
C GLY A 35 -19.89 16.28 -1.41
N ASP A 36 -20.35 17.03 -0.40
CA ASP A 36 -20.09 18.47 -0.25
C ASP A 36 -18.74 18.79 0.40
N ALA A 37 -17.83 17.80 0.54
CA ALA A 37 -16.52 18.03 1.13
C ALA A 37 -15.73 19.06 0.28
N ARG A 38 -15.26 20.11 0.91
CA ARG A 38 -14.38 21.09 0.25
C ARG A 38 -13.02 20.48 0.04
N PHE A 39 -12.50 20.62 -1.17
CA PHE A 39 -11.17 20.17 -1.54
C PHE A 39 -10.32 21.38 -1.95
N GLU A 40 -9.14 21.48 -1.37
CA GLU A 40 -8.17 22.51 -1.68
C GLU A 40 -6.78 21.91 -1.86
N ILE A 41 -6.08 22.34 -2.89
CA ILE A 41 -4.69 21.94 -3.12
C ILE A 41 -3.81 22.93 -2.36
N ALA A 42 -3.13 22.42 -1.32
CA ALA A 42 -2.23 23.21 -0.49
C ALA A 42 -1.04 22.37 -0.02
N THR A 43 0.06 23.03 0.31
CA THR A 43 1.19 22.42 1.00
C THR A 43 0.96 22.53 2.49
N VAL A 44 0.86 21.40 3.19
CA VAL A 44 0.74 21.39 4.65
C VAL A 44 2.13 21.49 5.26
N GLU A 45 2.33 22.49 6.12
CA GLU A 45 3.61 22.84 6.72
C GLU A 45 3.74 22.33 8.16
N GLY A 46 2.62 22.18 8.87
CA GLY A 46 2.58 21.71 10.25
C GLY A 46 1.27 22.06 10.93
N ARG A 47 1.27 22.05 12.27
CA ARG A 47 0.10 22.46 13.06
C ARG A 47 0.47 23.06 14.43
N SER A 48 -0.47 23.80 14.99
CA SER A 48 -0.46 24.31 16.36
C SER A 48 -1.82 24.04 16.99
N GLY A 49 -1.89 23.11 17.94
CA GLY A 49 -3.18 22.67 18.50
C GLY A 49 -4.10 22.09 17.42
N ASP A 50 -5.29 22.67 17.31
CA ASP A 50 -6.31 22.27 16.32
C ASP A 50 -6.24 23.10 15.02
N THR A 51 -5.16 23.85 14.80
CA THR A 51 -4.92 24.67 13.61
C THR A 51 -3.82 24.06 12.76
N VAL A 52 -4.13 23.74 11.52
CA VAL A 52 -3.21 23.25 10.47
C VAL A 52 -2.71 24.44 9.67
N HIS A 53 -1.40 24.60 9.55
CA HIS A 53 -0.72 25.63 8.77
C HIS A 53 -0.47 25.15 7.34
N THR A 54 -0.82 25.98 6.36
CA THR A 54 -0.60 25.69 4.94
C THR A 54 -0.09 26.91 4.20
N ASP A 55 0.48 26.70 3.00
CA ASP A 55 0.87 27.77 2.08
C ASP A 55 -0.32 28.61 1.54
N ARG A 56 -1.56 28.21 1.87
CA ARG A 56 -2.80 28.92 1.54
C ARG A 56 -3.47 29.59 2.73
N GLY A 57 -2.86 29.52 3.92
CA GLY A 57 -3.39 30.02 5.17
C GLY A 57 -3.74 28.90 6.15
N ASP A 58 -4.24 29.30 7.29
CA ASP A 58 -4.52 28.41 8.40
C ASP A 58 -5.95 27.83 8.33
N VAL A 59 -6.07 26.56 8.69
CA VAL A 59 -7.36 25.85 8.76
C VAL A 59 -7.51 25.23 10.15
N SER A 60 -8.57 25.58 10.86
CA SER A 60 -8.87 24.99 12.17
C SER A 60 -10.04 24.04 12.11
N ALA A 61 -9.92 22.90 12.77
CA ALA A 61 -10.99 21.90 12.85
C ALA A 61 -10.89 21.12 14.17
N PRO A 62 -12.01 20.72 14.78
CA PRO A 62 -12.01 19.93 16.02
C PRO A 62 -11.54 18.49 15.80
N LEU A 63 -11.59 17.99 14.57
CA LEU A 63 -11.14 16.65 14.19
C LEU A 63 -10.17 16.77 13.01
N ILE A 64 -8.95 16.30 13.19
CA ILE A 64 -7.88 16.37 12.20
C ILE A 64 -7.39 14.98 11.86
N VAL A 65 -7.29 14.69 10.56
CA VAL A 65 -6.71 13.46 10.04
C VAL A 65 -5.48 13.77 9.19
N ASP A 66 -4.33 13.25 9.56
CA ASP A 66 -3.12 13.24 8.73
C ASP A 66 -3.12 12.00 7.84
N ALA A 67 -3.33 12.19 6.55
CA ALA A 67 -3.16 11.20 5.49
C ALA A 67 -2.09 11.65 4.47
N LEU A 68 -1.12 12.46 4.90
CA LEU A 68 -0.11 13.13 4.07
C LEU A 68 1.07 12.22 3.70
N GLY A 69 0.95 10.92 3.98
CA GLY A 69 1.94 9.93 3.61
C GLY A 69 3.09 9.80 4.61
N TRP A 70 4.19 9.24 4.15
CA TRP A 70 5.30 8.81 5.00
C TRP A 70 5.92 9.91 5.87
N ARG A 71 5.79 11.17 5.46
CA ARG A 71 6.34 12.34 6.18
C ARG A 71 5.64 12.62 7.50
N ARG A 72 4.36 12.23 7.66
CA ARG A 72 3.58 12.43 8.90
C ARG A 72 3.70 13.88 9.41
N VAL A 73 3.35 14.84 8.57
CA VAL A 73 3.63 16.26 8.76
C VAL A 73 2.97 16.84 10.02
N LEU A 74 1.79 16.32 10.41
CA LEU A 74 1.05 16.79 11.57
C LEU A 74 1.39 16.05 12.87
N GLY A 75 2.33 15.10 12.82
CA GLY A 75 2.79 14.37 14.01
C GLY A 75 3.71 15.23 14.88
N PRO A 76 3.73 15.00 16.21
CA PRO A 76 4.63 15.70 17.11
C PRO A 76 6.08 15.27 16.89
N GLY A 77 7.00 16.18 17.16
CA GLY A 77 8.44 15.93 17.15
C GLY A 77 9.07 15.87 15.76
N ALA A 78 10.38 15.64 15.74
CA ALA A 78 11.14 15.50 14.51
C ALA A 78 10.84 14.15 13.84
N ASN A 79 10.32 14.19 12.63
CA ASN A 79 10.17 12.99 11.83
C ASN A 79 11.53 12.59 11.24
N VAL A 80 11.95 11.35 11.49
CA VAL A 80 13.22 10.82 10.95
C VAL A 80 13.12 10.73 9.43
N GLN A 81 14.02 11.41 8.75
CA GLN A 81 14.05 11.48 7.29
C GLN A 81 14.95 10.39 6.69
N PRO A 82 14.75 9.98 5.43
CA PRO A 82 15.72 9.14 4.72
C PRO A 82 17.13 9.78 4.72
N PRO A 83 18.18 8.98 4.81
CA PRO A 83 18.20 7.51 4.74
C PRO A 83 18.09 6.77 6.09
N GLU A 84 17.88 7.45 7.21
CA GLU A 84 17.85 6.87 8.57
C GLU A 84 16.47 6.37 8.99
N ALA A 85 15.42 6.82 8.29
CA ALA A 85 14.05 6.41 8.58
C ALA A 85 13.82 4.90 8.31
N ARG A 86 12.95 4.27 9.12
CA ARG A 86 12.51 2.88 8.90
C ARG A 86 11.44 2.80 7.80
N ILE A 87 11.89 3.04 6.60
CA ILE A 87 11.07 3.07 5.40
C ILE A 87 11.72 2.27 4.28
N SER A 88 10.90 1.84 3.36
CA SER A 88 11.30 1.29 2.06
C SER A 88 11.14 2.37 0.98
N ARG A 89 11.70 2.13 -0.18
CA ARG A 89 11.49 2.97 -1.36
C ARG A 89 11.13 2.13 -2.56
N GLY A 90 10.26 2.64 -3.42
CA GLY A 90 9.91 2.04 -4.68
C GLY A 90 9.98 3.05 -5.82
N LEU A 91 10.30 2.57 -7.01
CA LEU A 91 10.24 3.33 -8.25
C LEU A 91 9.77 2.41 -9.35
N GLU A 92 8.83 2.87 -10.15
CA GLU A 92 8.35 2.16 -11.32
C GLU A 92 8.28 3.08 -12.53
N VAL A 93 8.22 2.48 -13.70
CA VAL A 93 7.95 3.11 -14.99
C VAL A 93 6.66 2.56 -15.55
N HIS A 94 5.96 3.37 -16.34
CA HIS A 94 4.63 3.05 -16.89
C HIS A 94 4.64 3.11 -18.42
N PRO A 95 5.40 2.25 -19.12
CA PRO A 95 5.32 2.17 -20.58
C PRO A 95 3.93 1.71 -21.02
N GLU A 96 3.56 2.05 -22.25
CA GLU A 96 2.42 1.43 -22.91
C GLU A 96 2.72 -0.05 -23.13
N GLY A 97 1.70 -0.88 -23.00
CA GLY A 97 1.85 -2.31 -23.14
C GLY A 97 0.82 -3.06 -22.30
N GLY A 98 0.97 -4.36 -22.28
CA GLY A 98 0.08 -5.25 -21.52
C GLY A 98 0.80 -6.53 -21.16
N GLY A 99 0.13 -7.36 -20.38
CA GLY A 99 0.61 -8.66 -19.97
C GLY A 99 -0.54 -9.45 -19.36
N VAL A 100 -0.31 -10.72 -19.10
CA VAL A 100 -1.30 -11.61 -18.48
C VAL A 100 -0.95 -12.00 -17.07
N ASP A 101 0.32 -11.87 -16.70
CA ASP A 101 0.84 -12.30 -15.40
C ASP A 101 1.36 -11.10 -14.59
N LEU A 102 1.26 -11.23 -13.29
CA LEU A 102 2.01 -10.42 -12.36
C LEU A 102 3.34 -11.15 -12.12
N ASP A 103 4.44 -10.54 -12.55
CA ASP A 103 5.78 -11.08 -12.38
C ASP A 103 6.52 -10.37 -11.26
N CYS A 104 7.19 -11.14 -10.40
CA CYS A 104 8.02 -10.63 -9.31
C CYS A 104 9.40 -11.29 -9.35
N TRP A 105 10.46 -10.50 -9.25
CA TRP A 105 11.83 -11.00 -9.16
C TRP A 105 12.37 -10.79 -7.75
N ILE A 106 12.82 -11.87 -7.13
CA ILE A 106 13.60 -11.85 -5.89
C ILE A 106 15.01 -12.27 -6.26
N ASP A 107 15.77 -11.30 -6.73
CA ASP A 107 17.11 -11.48 -7.28
C ASP A 107 18.03 -10.35 -6.80
N ARG A 108 19.10 -10.74 -6.09
CA ARG A 108 20.08 -9.79 -5.55
C ARG A 108 20.90 -9.07 -6.63
N SER A 109 20.93 -9.59 -7.87
CA SER A 109 21.53 -8.89 -9.00
C SER A 109 20.69 -7.71 -9.48
N VAL A 110 19.38 -7.71 -9.21
CA VAL A 110 18.47 -6.60 -9.49
C VAL A 110 18.42 -5.65 -8.30
N VAL A 111 18.14 -6.19 -7.12
CA VAL A 111 18.11 -5.41 -5.87
C VAL A 111 18.53 -6.29 -4.69
N ARG A 112 19.47 -5.80 -3.91
CA ARG A 112 20.08 -6.61 -2.84
C ARG A 112 19.08 -6.99 -1.73
N TYR A 113 18.25 -6.06 -1.30
CA TYR A 113 17.22 -6.23 -0.26
C TYR A 113 15.92 -5.64 -0.76
N GLY A 114 15.09 -6.46 -1.40
CA GLY A 114 13.85 -6.02 -2.01
C GLY A 114 13.36 -6.99 -3.05
N TYR A 115 12.58 -6.47 -3.97
CA TYR A 115 12.08 -7.22 -5.12
C TYR A 115 11.79 -6.28 -6.29
N ALA A 116 11.65 -6.85 -7.46
CA ALA A 116 11.24 -6.14 -8.65
C ALA A 116 9.91 -6.72 -9.16
N TRP A 117 9.19 -5.96 -9.96
CA TRP A 117 7.89 -6.38 -10.49
C TRP A 117 7.66 -5.91 -11.91
N SER A 118 6.77 -6.63 -12.57
CA SER A 118 6.08 -6.21 -13.79
C SER A 118 4.61 -6.58 -13.68
N VAL A 119 3.74 -5.58 -13.75
CA VAL A 119 2.30 -5.73 -13.52
C VAL A 119 1.53 -5.08 -14.67
N PRO A 120 0.68 -5.84 -15.40
CA PRO A 120 -0.20 -5.25 -16.41
C PRO A 120 -1.29 -4.41 -15.72
N ALA A 121 -1.55 -3.22 -16.23
CA ALA A 121 -2.49 -2.27 -15.66
C ALA A 121 -3.21 -1.45 -16.75
N GLY A 122 -4.23 -2.05 -17.36
CA GLY A 122 -5.15 -1.31 -18.24
C GLY A 122 -4.49 -0.60 -19.43
N GLY A 123 -3.70 -1.30 -20.24
CA GLY A 123 -2.98 -0.71 -21.38
C GLY A 123 -1.59 -0.19 -21.04
N GLU A 124 -1.19 -0.27 -19.79
CA GLU A 124 0.17 0.01 -19.32
C GLU A 124 0.80 -1.24 -18.72
N GLN A 125 2.12 -1.27 -18.72
CA GLN A 125 2.89 -2.24 -17.94
C GLN A 125 3.67 -1.48 -16.87
N ARG A 126 3.41 -1.77 -15.61
CA ARG A 126 4.12 -1.14 -14.49
C ARG A 126 5.32 -1.98 -14.12
N VAL A 127 6.50 -1.49 -14.46
CA VAL A 127 7.77 -2.16 -14.22
C VAL A 127 8.54 -1.40 -13.17
N GLY A 128 8.84 -2.05 -12.05
CA GLY A 128 9.45 -1.36 -10.93
C GLY A 128 10.37 -2.19 -10.07
N VAL A 129 11.11 -1.49 -9.21
CA VAL A 129 12.00 -2.06 -8.21
C VAL A 129 11.73 -1.40 -6.86
N GLY A 130 11.59 -2.23 -5.83
CA GLY A 130 11.46 -1.80 -4.45
C GLY A 130 12.66 -2.26 -3.61
N SER A 131 13.21 -1.36 -2.80
CA SER A 131 14.23 -1.67 -1.81
C SER A 131 13.71 -1.48 -0.41
N TYR A 132 13.93 -2.46 0.45
CA TYR A 132 13.67 -2.37 1.90
C TYR A 132 14.76 -1.56 2.64
N GLU A 133 15.82 -1.20 1.96
CA GLU A 133 16.92 -0.39 2.46
C GLU A 133 16.84 1.01 1.84
N PRO A 134 16.53 2.06 2.62
CA PRO A 134 16.33 3.41 2.09
C PRO A 134 17.57 4.01 1.43
N ARG A 135 18.76 3.54 1.80
CA ARG A 135 20.03 3.99 1.22
C ARG A 135 20.28 3.46 -0.19
N HIS A 136 19.60 2.37 -0.59
CA HIS A 136 19.75 1.82 -1.92
C HIS A 136 18.90 2.57 -2.93
N HIS A 137 19.57 3.22 -3.88
CA HIS A 137 18.91 3.87 -5.00
C HIS A 137 18.32 2.84 -5.98
N VAL A 138 17.05 3.00 -6.32
CA VAL A 138 16.32 2.04 -7.19
C VAL A 138 16.15 2.53 -8.63
N LYS A 139 16.63 3.73 -8.98
CA LYS A 139 16.45 4.29 -10.34
C LYS A 139 17.15 3.46 -11.41
N GLU A 140 18.44 3.19 -11.23
CA GLU A 140 19.19 2.38 -12.21
C GLU A 140 18.74 0.92 -12.24
N PRO A 141 18.47 0.25 -11.09
CA PRO A 141 17.81 -1.06 -11.13
C PRO A 141 16.48 -1.09 -11.88
N THR A 142 15.63 -0.06 -11.74
CA THR A 142 14.37 0.04 -12.48
C THR A 142 14.60 0.19 -13.98
N ARG A 143 15.54 1.04 -14.39
CA ARG A 143 15.91 1.22 -15.80
C ARG A 143 16.48 -0.07 -16.42
N GLU A 144 17.33 -0.76 -15.67
CA GLU A 144 17.91 -2.04 -16.09
C GLU A 144 16.82 -3.10 -16.26
N LEU A 145 15.89 -3.20 -15.31
CA LEU A 145 14.76 -4.12 -15.43
C LEU A 145 13.88 -3.80 -16.65
N ALA A 146 13.56 -2.53 -16.87
CA ALA A 146 12.79 -2.09 -18.04
C ALA A 146 13.48 -2.50 -19.34
N ARG A 147 14.82 -2.31 -19.42
CA ARG A 147 15.61 -2.72 -20.58
C ARG A 147 15.63 -4.24 -20.78
N ARG A 148 15.73 -5.02 -19.70
CA ARG A 148 15.64 -6.50 -19.78
C ARG A 148 14.29 -7.00 -20.26
N LEU A 149 13.24 -6.25 -20.00
CA LEU A 149 11.87 -6.55 -20.43
C LEU A 149 11.52 -5.89 -21.78
N ASP A 150 12.48 -5.23 -22.42
CA ASP A 150 12.32 -4.52 -23.71
C ASP A 150 11.18 -3.48 -23.68
N VAL A 151 11.09 -2.72 -22.58
CA VAL A 151 10.10 -1.65 -22.43
C VAL A 151 10.79 -0.32 -22.13
N PRO A 152 10.26 0.83 -22.64
CA PRO A 152 10.86 2.13 -22.43
C PRO A 152 10.71 2.58 -20.98
N PRO A 153 11.78 3.13 -20.34
CA PRO A 153 11.72 3.62 -18.96
C PRO A 153 11.12 5.03 -18.89
N VAL A 154 9.82 5.13 -19.11
CA VAL A 154 9.06 6.38 -19.18
C VAL A 154 8.05 6.50 -18.03
N ARG A 155 7.57 7.72 -17.79
CA ARG A 155 6.53 8.01 -16.78
C ARG A 155 6.88 7.44 -15.41
N TYR A 156 8.01 7.87 -14.86
CA TYR A 156 8.47 7.43 -13.55
C TYR A 156 7.50 7.81 -12.45
N GLN A 157 7.16 6.84 -11.60
CA GLN A 157 6.41 7.03 -10.38
C GLN A 157 7.10 6.29 -9.23
N GLY A 158 7.23 6.93 -8.08
CA GLY A 158 7.82 6.29 -6.93
C GLY A 158 7.81 7.16 -5.70
N ASN A 159 7.91 6.52 -4.55
CA ASN A 159 7.94 7.20 -3.26
C ASN A 159 8.62 6.33 -2.19
N TRP A 160 8.76 6.92 -1.04
CA TRP A 160 9.07 6.24 0.21
C TRP A 160 7.78 5.75 0.84
N PHE A 161 7.85 4.64 1.57
CA PHE A 161 6.74 4.13 2.35
C PHE A 161 7.24 3.45 3.63
N PRO A 162 6.59 3.67 4.78
CA PRO A 162 6.99 3.05 6.02
C PRO A 162 6.79 1.54 5.96
N HIS A 163 7.65 0.78 6.64
CA HIS A 163 7.54 -0.66 6.74
C HIS A 163 7.32 -1.15 8.19
N GLU A 164 6.80 -0.29 9.03
CA GLU A 164 6.32 -0.64 10.37
C GLU A 164 5.16 0.27 10.76
N LEU A 165 4.30 -0.23 11.65
CA LEU A 165 3.23 0.56 12.22
C LEU A 165 3.78 1.70 13.07
N ARG A 166 3.17 2.88 12.90
CA ARG A 166 3.33 4.06 13.74
C ARG A 166 2.08 4.22 14.60
N LEU A 167 2.11 5.12 15.58
CA LEU A 167 0.91 5.47 16.35
C LEU A 167 -0.17 6.03 15.41
N ALA A 168 -1.35 5.41 15.41
CA ALA A 168 -2.47 5.84 14.56
C ALA A 168 -3.26 7.01 15.15
N ALA A 169 -3.03 7.34 16.42
CA ALA A 169 -3.52 8.55 17.06
C ALA A 169 -2.46 9.08 18.02
N GLU A 170 -2.18 10.36 17.96
CA GLU A 170 -1.19 11.00 18.79
C GLU A 170 -1.46 12.51 18.83
N ASP A 171 -1.38 13.11 20.02
CA ASP A 171 -1.52 14.55 20.24
C ASP A 171 -2.76 15.15 19.55
N GLY A 172 -3.91 14.47 19.68
CA GLY A 172 -5.20 14.94 19.16
C GLY A 172 -5.41 14.74 17.65
N VAL A 173 -4.47 14.14 16.92
CA VAL A 173 -4.55 13.86 15.48
C VAL A 173 -4.76 12.38 15.22
N PHE A 174 -5.62 12.07 14.26
CA PHE A 174 -5.75 10.74 13.67
C PHE A 174 -4.77 10.62 12.49
N PHE A 175 -4.08 9.49 12.37
CA PHE A 175 -3.15 9.22 11.28
C PHE A 175 -3.64 8.03 10.48
N ALA A 176 -3.69 8.16 9.15
CA ALA A 176 -4.16 7.11 8.25
C ALA A 176 -3.18 6.86 7.10
N GLY A 177 -3.23 5.67 6.50
CA GLY A 177 -2.32 5.29 5.44
C GLY A 177 -0.85 5.30 5.89
N ASP A 178 0.05 5.79 5.05
CA ASP A 178 1.49 5.81 5.35
C ASP A 178 1.85 6.71 6.55
N SER A 179 1.03 7.71 6.87
CA SER A 179 1.23 8.53 8.07
C SER A 179 1.16 7.70 9.36
N ALA A 180 0.37 6.63 9.38
CA ALA A 180 0.30 5.66 10.48
C ALA A 180 1.10 4.36 10.20
N GLY A 181 1.89 4.32 9.14
CA GLY A 181 2.65 3.12 8.77
C GLY A 181 1.78 1.95 8.34
N HIS A 182 0.61 2.20 7.75
CA HIS A 182 -0.34 1.17 7.37
C HIS A 182 0.04 0.42 6.07
N CYS A 183 1.14 0.77 5.40
CA CYS A 183 1.66 -0.02 4.30
C CYS A 183 2.18 -1.36 4.82
N LEU A 184 1.72 -2.47 4.23
CA LEU A 184 2.17 -3.80 4.68
C LEU A 184 3.66 -3.99 4.36
N PRO A 185 4.48 -4.35 5.35
CA PRO A 185 5.84 -4.79 5.10
C PRO A 185 5.85 -5.97 4.12
N LEU A 186 7.00 -6.26 3.53
CA LEU A 186 7.24 -7.33 2.57
C LEU A 186 6.66 -7.06 1.17
N SER A 187 5.37 -6.73 1.07
CA SER A 187 4.70 -6.53 -0.22
C SER A 187 4.67 -5.06 -0.67
N GLY A 188 4.80 -4.10 0.24
CA GLY A 188 4.59 -2.68 -0.07
C GLY A 188 3.13 -2.35 -0.40
N GLU A 189 2.18 -3.22 -0.05
CA GLU A 189 0.76 -3.00 -0.31
C GLU A 189 0.21 -1.93 0.64
N GLY A 190 -0.05 -0.74 0.11
CA GLY A 190 -0.55 0.41 0.87
C GLY A 190 -2.01 0.75 0.59
N ILE A 191 -2.52 0.53 -0.64
CA ILE A 191 -3.84 1.02 -1.06
C ILE A 191 -4.97 0.29 -0.33
N ARG A 192 -4.99 -1.05 -0.34
CA ARG A 192 -6.01 -1.85 0.37
C ARG A 192 -6.02 -1.56 1.87
N THR A 193 -4.84 -1.46 2.46
CA THR A 193 -4.71 -1.16 3.88
C THR A 193 -5.11 0.27 4.21
N ALA A 194 -4.80 1.25 3.35
CA ALA A 194 -5.27 2.63 3.51
C ALA A 194 -6.81 2.70 3.52
N PHE A 195 -7.50 1.96 2.64
CA PHE A 195 -8.96 1.82 2.70
C PHE A 195 -9.42 1.20 4.02
N TYR A 196 -8.82 0.09 4.43
CA TYR A 196 -9.20 -0.62 5.64
C TYR A 196 -9.11 0.27 6.88
N PHE A 197 -7.97 0.88 7.12
CA PHE A 197 -7.74 1.74 8.28
C PHE A 197 -8.44 3.11 8.14
N GLY A 198 -8.53 3.65 6.91
CA GLY A 198 -9.26 4.87 6.63
C GLY A 198 -10.75 4.74 6.93
N ILE A 199 -11.38 3.62 6.57
CA ILE A 199 -12.77 3.32 6.93
C ILE A 199 -12.94 3.18 8.44
N ALA A 200 -11.99 2.52 9.14
CA ALA A 200 -12.03 2.43 10.59
C ALA A 200 -11.96 3.82 11.23
N CYS A 201 -11.02 4.65 10.80
CA CYS A 201 -10.91 6.05 11.22
C CYS A 201 -12.21 6.83 10.99
N GLY A 202 -12.75 6.77 9.76
CA GLY A 202 -13.98 7.45 9.40
C GLY A 202 -15.21 7.02 10.21
N ARG A 203 -15.26 5.76 10.67
CA ARG A 203 -16.32 5.28 11.56
C ARG A 203 -16.25 5.94 12.94
N GLU A 204 -15.05 6.06 13.51
CA GLU A 204 -14.84 6.74 14.79
C GLU A 204 -15.18 8.23 14.68
N LEU A 205 -14.70 8.91 13.65
CA LEU A 205 -15.00 10.33 13.42
C LEU A 205 -16.51 10.56 13.28
N ARG A 206 -17.20 9.73 12.54
CA ARG A 206 -18.65 9.82 12.38
C ARG A 206 -19.39 9.66 13.71
N THR A 207 -18.92 8.77 14.60
CA THR A 207 -19.52 8.58 15.91
C THR A 207 -19.34 9.82 16.80
N VAL A 208 -18.19 10.51 16.70
CA VAL A 208 -17.98 11.81 17.39
C VAL A 208 -18.94 12.86 16.85
N LEU A 209 -19.04 13.00 15.52
CA LEU A 209 -19.92 13.99 14.89
C LEU A 209 -21.39 13.75 15.19
N ALA A 210 -21.78 12.51 15.44
CA ALA A 210 -23.13 12.15 15.87
C ALA A 210 -23.35 12.30 17.40
N GLY A 211 -22.36 12.76 18.17
CA GLY A 211 -22.44 12.91 19.62
C GLY A 211 -22.40 11.59 20.40
N GLY A 212 -22.05 10.47 19.75
CA GLY A 212 -22.03 9.15 20.36
C GLY A 212 -20.78 8.86 21.18
N GLN A 213 -19.71 9.63 21.02
CA GLN A 213 -18.46 9.53 21.80
C GLN A 213 -17.68 10.83 21.78
N THR A 214 -16.72 10.99 22.70
CA THR A 214 -15.81 12.13 22.69
C THR A 214 -14.67 11.96 21.67
N ARG A 215 -13.96 13.04 21.35
CA ARG A 215 -12.74 13.00 20.53
C ARG A 215 -11.69 12.04 21.11
N GLU A 216 -11.46 12.13 22.43
CA GLU A 216 -10.47 11.31 23.14
C GLU A 216 -10.82 9.83 23.08
N GLN A 217 -12.08 9.49 23.23
CA GLN A 217 -12.57 8.11 23.10
C GLN A 217 -12.36 7.59 21.67
N ALA A 218 -12.63 8.41 20.65
CA ALA A 218 -12.40 8.05 19.25
C ALA A 218 -10.91 7.84 18.93
N LEU A 219 -10.04 8.75 19.43
CA LEU A 219 -8.59 8.61 19.28
C LEU A 219 -8.09 7.31 19.91
N ALA A 220 -8.52 7.00 21.13
CA ALA A 220 -8.15 5.78 21.83
C ALA A 220 -8.67 4.51 21.11
N ALA A 221 -9.91 4.53 20.66
CA ALA A 221 -10.53 3.42 19.92
C ALA A 221 -9.79 3.14 18.60
N TYR A 222 -9.52 4.17 17.82
CA TYR A 222 -8.80 4.03 16.56
C TYR A 222 -7.34 3.61 16.76
N ALA A 223 -6.64 4.18 17.75
CA ALA A 223 -5.29 3.76 18.11
C ALA A 223 -5.25 2.28 18.52
N GLY A 224 -6.18 1.84 19.35
CA GLY A 224 -6.33 0.44 19.75
C GLY A 224 -6.62 -0.48 18.57
N PHE A 225 -7.53 -0.07 17.68
CA PHE A 225 -7.82 -0.82 16.45
C PHE A 225 -6.56 -1.01 15.60
N SER A 226 -5.79 0.06 15.32
CA SER A 226 -4.55 -0.04 14.56
C SER A 226 -3.51 -0.92 15.27
N ALA A 227 -3.29 -0.72 16.57
CA ALA A 227 -2.32 -1.45 17.36
C ALA A 227 -2.60 -2.97 17.41
N ALA A 228 -3.86 -3.38 17.34
CA ALA A 228 -4.25 -4.80 17.29
C ALA A 228 -3.67 -5.55 16.08
N HIS A 229 -3.29 -4.83 15.02
CA HIS A 229 -2.66 -5.40 13.81
C HIS A 229 -1.13 -5.53 13.92
N ALA A 230 -0.51 -5.00 14.97
CA ALA A 230 0.95 -5.03 15.15
C ALA A 230 1.58 -6.43 15.05
N PRO A 231 0.96 -7.54 15.53
CA PRO A 231 1.52 -8.86 15.35
C PRO A 231 1.70 -9.26 13.88
N ALA A 232 0.70 -8.99 13.03
CA ALA A 232 0.76 -9.30 11.59
C ALA A 232 1.87 -8.47 10.90
N PHE A 233 1.94 -7.17 11.20
CA PHE A 233 3.01 -6.30 10.68
C PHE A 233 4.40 -6.76 11.11
N ARG A 234 4.58 -7.16 12.38
CA ARG A 234 5.86 -7.68 12.86
C ARG A 234 6.28 -8.98 12.15
N VAL A 235 5.33 -9.88 11.90
CA VAL A 235 5.61 -11.13 11.15
C VAL A 235 6.06 -10.80 9.72
N MET A 236 5.34 -9.93 9.03
CA MET A 236 5.68 -9.50 7.67
C MET A 236 7.02 -8.76 7.63
N GLY A 237 7.33 -7.90 8.60
CA GLY A 237 8.61 -7.22 8.71
C GLY A 237 9.79 -8.18 8.98
N ARG A 238 9.54 -9.30 9.68
CA ARG A 238 10.54 -10.38 9.82
C ARG A 238 10.77 -11.11 8.50
N LEU A 239 9.70 -11.45 7.79
CA LEU A 239 9.78 -12.07 6.47
C LEU A 239 10.48 -11.16 5.45
N GLN A 240 10.20 -9.87 5.48
CA GLN A 240 10.87 -8.85 4.66
C GLN A 240 12.40 -8.89 4.81
N ARG A 241 12.89 -9.14 6.02
CA ARG A 241 14.35 -9.25 6.30
C ARG A 241 14.90 -10.64 5.96
N LEU A 242 14.11 -11.69 6.20
CA LEU A 242 14.54 -13.06 6.04
C LEU A 242 14.59 -13.49 4.57
N ILE A 243 13.55 -13.18 3.79
CA ILE A 243 13.42 -13.68 2.41
C ILE A 243 14.63 -13.27 1.53
N PRO A 244 15.04 -12.00 1.49
CA PRO A 244 16.22 -11.62 0.70
C PRO A 244 17.54 -12.21 1.24
N ALA A 245 17.56 -12.64 2.51
CA ALA A 245 18.75 -13.25 3.13
C ALA A 245 18.90 -14.74 2.82
N LEU A 246 17.85 -15.42 2.36
CA LEU A 246 17.90 -16.84 2.03
C LEU A 246 18.86 -17.12 0.86
N PRO A 247 19.56 -18.27 0.86
CA PRO A 247 20.30 -18.74 -0.31
C PRO A 247 19.33 -18.87 -1.51
N PRO A 248 19.72 -18.41 -2.72
CA PRO A 248 18.80 -18.38 -3.87
C PRO A 248 18.16 -19.75 -4.23
N ARG A 249 18.90 -20.85 -4.10
CA ARG A 249 18.36 -22.22 -4.32
C ARG A 249 17.30 -22.58 -3.29
N ALA A 250 17.53 -22.27 -2.01
CA ALA A 250 16.56 -22.50 -0.93
C ALA A 250 15.30 -21.64 -1.13
N LEU A 251 15.47 -20.38 -1.54
CA LEU A 251 14.35 -19.50 -1.88
C LEU A 251 13.53 -20.06 -3.03
N THR A 252 14.16 -20.55 -4.11
CA THR A 252 13.46 -21.17 -5.25
C THR A 252 12.64 -22.38 -4.81
N ALA A 253 13.22 -23.26 -3.99
CA ALA A 253 12.52 -24.44 -3.45
C ALA A 253 11.34 -24.03 -2.55
N LEU A 254 11.53 -23.04 -1.68
CA LEU A 254 10.48 -22.51 -0.82
C LEU A 254 9.30 -21.92 -1.63
N LEU A 255 9.61 -21.14 -2.67
CA LEU A 255 8.59 -20.56 -3.56
C LEU A 255 7.85 -21.66 -4.32
N ALA A 256 8.54 -22.68 -4.83
CA ALA A 256 7.91 -23.82 -5.49
C ALA A 256 6.96 -24.59 -4.55
N LEU A 257 7.35 -24.75 -3.28
CA LEU A 257 6.48 -25.36 -2.27
C LEU A 257 5.28 -24.47 -1.93
N ALA A 258 5.52 -23.17 -1.70
CA ALA A 258 4.49 -22.18 -1.40
C ALA A 258 3.48 -22.02 -2.55
N GLY A 259 3.91 -22.22 -3.80
CA GLY A 259 3.06 -22.15 -4.99
C GLY A 259 2.06 -23.32 -5.13
N ARG A 260 2.20 -24.38 -4.33
CA ARG A 260 1.21 -25.46 -4.32
C ARG A 260 -0.14 -24.98 -3.81
N ARG A 261 -1.25 -25.50 -4.36
CA ARG A 261 -2.61 -25.01 -4.12
C ARG A 261 -2.99 -24.80 -2.65
N ARG A 262 -2.66 -25.75 -1.75
CA ARG A 262 -3.01 -25.67 -0.34
C ARG A 262 -2.15 -24.65 0.43
N PRO A 263 -0.80 -24.71 0.37
CA PRO A 263 0.05 -23.69 1.00
C PRO A 263 -0.21 -22.29 0.48
N CYS A 264 -0.37 -22.11 -0.84
CA CYS A 264 -0.67 -20.82 -1.44
C CYS A 264 -1.96 -20.22 -0.88
N ARG A 265 -3.05 -21.02 -0.86
CA ARG A 265 -4.33 -20.53 -0.32
C ARG A 265 -4.26 -20.20 1.16
N TRP A 266 -3.56 -21.01 1.94
CA TRP A 266 -3.36 -20.74 3.38
C TRP A 266 -2.58 -19.45 3.60
N ALA A 267 -1.41 -19.31 2.98
CA ALA A 267 -0.55 -18.14 3.12
C ALA A 267 -1.25 -16.86 2.67
N PHE A 268 -1.99 -16.94 1.55
CA PHE A 268 -2.70 -15.81 0.99
C PHE A 268 -3.89 -15.38 1.85
N ASN A 269 -4.65 -16.31 2.41
CA ASN A 269 -5.72 -15.98 3.35
C ASN A 269 -5.16 -15.31 4.61
N ARG A 270 -4.06 -15.85 5.17
CA ARG A 270 -3.38 -15.22 6.32
C ARG A 270 -2.88 -13.81 6.01
N TYR A 271 -2.36 -13.61 4.80
CA TYR A 271 -1.96 -12.28 4.33
C TYR A 271 -3.15 -11.31 4.24
N LEU A 272 -4.29 -11.76 3.71
CA LEU A 272 -5.49 -10.94 3.61
C LEU A 272 -6.10 -10.60 4.96
N GLU A 273 -5.99 -11.48 5.97
CA GLU A 273 -6.49 -11.22 7.32
C GLU A 273 -5.89 -9.96 7.97
N ALA A 274 -4.69 -9.56 7.57
CA ALA A 274 -4.04 -8.34 8.06
C ALA A 274 -4.84 -7.06 7.76
N ALA A 275 -5.67 -7.07 6.72
CA ALA A 275 -6.63 -6.02 6.40
C ALA A 275 -7.69 -6.62 5.46
N HIS A 276 -8.67 -7.33 6.01
CA HIS A 276 -9.57 -8.13 5.21
C HIS A 276 -10.49 -7.26 4.32
N PRO A 277 -10.60 -7.50 3.00
CA PRO A 277 -11.37 -6.65 2.09
C PRO A 277 -12.86 -6.49 2.47
N ARG A 278 -13.46 -7.52 3.07
CA ARG A 278 -14.85 -7.48 3.53
C ARG A 278 -15.13 -6.44 4.62
N PHE A 279 -14.10 -5.90 5.25
CA PHE A 279 -14.27 -4.83 6.23
C PHE A 279 -14.92 -3.56 5.63
N ALA A 280 -14.68 -3.30 4.36
CA ALA A 280 -15.27 -2.18 3.63
C ALA A 280 -16.76 -2.40 3.31
N THR A 281 -17.23 -3.67 3.30
CA THR A 281 -18.61 -4.00 2.96
C THR A 281 -19.53 -3.67 4.15
N PRO A 282 -20.61 -2.89 3.99
CA PRO A 282 -21.58 -2.66 5.06
C PRO A 282 -22.19 -3.99 5.53
N ALA A 283 -22.41 -4.12 6.83
CA ALA A 283 -22.99 -5.32 7.45
C ALA A 283 -24.47 -5.56 7.12
N SER A 284 -25.11 -4.67 6.33
CA SER A 284 -26.53 -4.75 5.96
C SER A 284 -26.72 -5.11 4.49
N GLY A 285 -27.30 -6.29 4.31
CA GLY A 285 -28.01 -6.84 3.19
C GLY A 285 -28.26 -5.97 1.94
N ARG A 286 -27.56 -6.31 0.88
CA ARG A 286 -28.10 -6.73 -0.41
C ARG A 286 -26.93 -7.21 -1.28
N ARG A 287 -27.06 -8.42 -1.81
CA ARG A 287 -26.18 -8.89 -2.87
C ARG A 287 -26.23 -7.87 -4.01
N ALA A 288 -25.18 -7.12 -4.22
CA ALA A 288 -24.91 -6.58 -5.53
C ALA A 288 -24.54 -7.80 -6.40
N GLU A 289 -25.43 -8.17 -7.29
CA GLU A 289 -25.14 -9.13 -8.35
C GLU A 289 -23.89 -8.65 -9.07
N HIS A 290 -22.93 -9.57 -9.19
CA HIS A 290 -21.76 -9.35 -10.00
C HIS A 290 -22.22 -9.04 -11.43
N ALA A 291 -22.15 -7.79 -11.84
CA ALA A 291 -22.19 -7.41 -13.23
C ALA A 291 -20.96 -8.07 -13.90
N GLN A 292 -21.17 -9.17 -14.59
CA GLN A 292 -20.18 -9.71 -15.51
C GLN A 292 -19.88 -8.62 -16.55
N PRO A 293 -18.62 -8.33 -16.83
CA PRO A 293 -18.31 -7.46 -17.96
C PRO A 293 -18.85 -8.12 -19.23
N ALA A 294 -19.63 -7.38 -19.98
CA ALA A 294 -20.14 -7.79 -21.27
C ALA A 294 -18.98 -8.29 -22.14
N ARG A 295 -19.06 -9.53 -22.60
CA ARG A 295 -18.19 -10.06 -23.63
C ARG A 295 -18.42 -9.20 -24.89
N SER A 296 -17.44 -8.41 -25.27
CA SER A 296 -17.42 -7.80 -26.59
C SER A 296 -17.38 -8.91 -27.62
N ALA A 297 -18.47 -9.13 -28.31
CA ALA A 297 -18.55 -9.93 -29.51
C ALA A 297 -17.73 -9.21 -30.57
N VAL A 298 -16.58 -9.75 -30.90
CA VAL A 298 -15.90 -9.44 -32.16
C VAL A 298 -16.62 -10.26 -33.23
N ALA A 299 -17.41 -9.58 -34.04
CA ALA A 299 -17.94 -10.13 -35.28
C ALA A 299 -16.93 -9.85 -36.41
N SER A 300 -16.55 -10.96 -37.08
CA SER A 300 -16.00 -11.13 -38.43
C SER A 300 -15.42 -9.92 -39.15
#